data_5b1ac1c0bafc0e569a3234137c31d520
#
_entry.id   5b1ac1c0bafc0e569a3234137c31d520
#
_cell.length_a   1.000
_cell.length_b   1.000
_cell.length_c   1.000
_cell.angle_alpha   90.00
_cell.angle_beta   90.00
_cell.angle_gamma   90.00
#
_symmetry.space_group_name_H-M   'P 1'
#
loop_
_entity.id
_entity.type
_entity.pdbx_description
1 polymer ?
#
loop_
_entity_poly.entity_id
_entity_poly.type
_entity_poly.pdbx_seq_one_letter_code
_entity_poly.pdbx_strand_id
1 'polypeptide(L)' 'MERALNKILRIIFDMSQGIIDDDMAGFFRGYLFALNENGEITASERFMLISFYDRLVANKKFITK' A
#
# COMPACT_ATOMS: atom_id res chain seq x y z
N MET A 1 15.32 1.52 -15.15
CA MET A 1 13.87 1.36 -14.95
C MET A 1 13.59 1.03 -13.49
N GLU A 2 12.65 1.73 -12.89
CA GLU A 2 12.33 1.54 -11.48
C GLU A 2 11.50 0.28 -11.27
N ARG A 3 11.82 -0.52 -10.26
CA ARG A 3 11.03 -1.68 -9.91
C ARG A 3 9.68 -1.25 -9.34
N ALA A 4 8.64 -2.05 -9.63
CA ALA A 4 7.30 -1.80 -9.12
C ALA A 4 7.29 -1.69 -7.59
N LEU A 5 8.09 -2.51 -6.90
CA LEU A 5 8.18 -2.49 -5.46
C LEU A 5 8.62 -1.11 -4.94
N ASN A 6 9.63 -0.52 -5.55
CA ASN A 6 10.11 0.79 -5.14
C ASN A 6 9.06 1.87 -5.34
N LYS A 7 8.32 1.78 -6.44
CA LYS A 7 7.23 2.71 -6.72
C LYS A 7 6.13 2.61 -5.67
N ILE A 8 5.79 1.38 -5.29
CA ILE A 8 4.76 1.15 -4.27
C ILE A 8 5.20 1.69 -2.92
N LEU A 9 6.45 1.46 -2.53
CA LEU A 9 6.96 1.97 -1.26
C LEU A 9 6.93 3.49 -1.22
N ARG A 10 7.20 4.14 -2.35
CA ARG A 10 7.11 5.58 -2.46
C ARG A 10 5.66 6.07 -2.29
N ILE A 11 4.71 5.34 -2.90
CA ILE A 11 3.29 5.65 -2.76
C ILE A 11 2.88 5.52 -1.29
N ILE A 12 3.29 4.44 -0.63
CA ILE A 12 2.98 4.24 0.79
C ILE A 12 3.55 5.37 1.63
N PHE A 13 4.78 5.79 1.35
CA PHE A 13 5.40 6.90 2.08
C PHE A 13 4.59 8.19 1.89
N ASP A 14 4.19 8.49 0.65
CA ASP A 14 3.40 9.68 0.37
C ASP A 14 2.06 9.63 1.10
N MET A 15 1.42 8.46 1.12
CA MET A 15 0.15 8.30 1.81
C MET A 15 0.30 8.46 3.32
N SER A 16 1.45 8.10 3.88
CA SER A 16 1.70 8.24 5.31
C SER A 16 1.81 9.70 5.73
N GLN A 17 2.09 10.59 4.79
CA GLN A 17 2.20 12.03 5.05
C GLN A 17 0.85 12.75 4.92
N GLY A 18 -0.16 12.09 4.37
CA GLY A 18 -1.46 12.70 4.13
C GLY A 18 -2.59 12.01 4.88
N ILE A 19 -3.80 12.22 4.39
CA ILE A 19 -5.00 11.59 4.95
C ILE A 19 -5.21 10.25 4.24
N ILE A 20 -5.39 9.19 5.03
CA ILE A 20 -5.67 7.86 4.51
C ILE A 20 -7.13 7.55 4.83
N ASP A 21 -7.95 7.29 3.79
CA ASP A 21 -9.35 6.95 3.96
C ASP A 21 -9.64 5.55 3.43
N ASP A 22 -10.88 5.09 3.64
CA ASP A 22 -11.28 3.73 3.27
C ASP A 22 -11.27 3.53 1.75
N ASP A 23 -11.59 4.56 0.99
CA ASP A 23 -11.59 4.48 -0.47
C ASP A 23 -10.17 4.25 -0.99
N MET A 24 -9.19 4.92 -0.38
CA MET A 24 -7.79 4.72 -0.74
C MET A 24 -7.32 3.31 -0.40
N ALA A 25 -7.82 2.75 0.71
CA ALA A 25 -7.46 1.38 1.09
C ALA A 25 -7.92 0.38 0.04
N GLY A 26 -9.16 0.51 -0.44
CA GLY A 26 -9.68 -0.35 -1.49
C GLY A 26 -8.90 -0.20 -2.79
N PHE A 27 -8.63 1.04 -3.18
CA PHE A 27 -7.84 1.30 -4.39
C PHE A 27 -6.45 0.69 -4.29
N PHE A 28 -5.78 0.85 -3.15
CA PHE A 28 -4.42 0.35 -2.98
C PHE A 28 -4.37 -1.17 -3.07
N ARG A 29 -5.33 -1.85 -2.43
CA ARG A 29 -5.40 -3.31 -2.50
C ARG A 29 -5.63 -3.80 -3.92
N GLY A 30 -6.54 -3.16 -4.65
CA GLY A 30 -6.79 -3.50 -6.05
C GLY A 30 -5.56 -3.27 -6.92
N TYR A 31 -4.85 -2.19 -6.68
CA TYR A 31 -3.63 -1.87 -7.40
C TYR A 31 -2.57 -2.97 -7.18
N LEU A 32 -2.36 -3.37 -5.93
CA LEU A 32 -1.41 -4.42 -5.61
C LEU A 32 -1.80 -5.76 -6.23
N PHE A 33 -3.09 -6.07 -6.21
CA PHE A 33 -3.59 -7.30 -6.84
C PHE A 33 -3.28 -7.30 -8.33
N ALA A 34 -3.52 -6.20 -9.02
CA ALA A 34 -3.23 -6.07 -10.45
C ALA A 34 -1.74 -6.25 -10.76
N LEU A 35 -0.87 -5.65 -9.93
CA LEU A 35 0.57 -5.81 -10.10
C LEU A 35 1.00 -7.25 -9.90
N ASN A 36 0.40 -7.95 -8.94
CA ASN A 36 0.69 -9.36 -8.72
C ASN A 36 0.24 -10.21 -9.91
N GLU A 37 -0.97 -9.94 -10.43
CA GLU A 37 -1.48 -10.66 -11.60
C GLU A 37 -0.58 -10.46 -12.83
N ASN A 38 0.00 -9.28 -12.98
CA ASN A 38 0.89 -8.99 -14.10
C ASN A 38 2.33 -9.44 -13.87
N GLY A 39 2.62 -10.05 -12.72
CA GLY A 39 3.97 -10.54 -12.41
C GLY A 39 4.96 -9.47 -12.04
N GLU A 40 4.53 -8.25 -11.76
CA GLU A 40 5.43 -7.16 -11.39
C GLU A 40 5.84 -7.24 -9.92
N ILE A 41 5.03 -7.87 -9.10
CA ILE A 41 5.38 -8.20 -7.72
C ILE A 41 4.94 -9.64 -7.45
N THR A 42 5.55 -10.26 -6.43
CA THR A 42 5.19 -11.60 -6.01
C THR A 42 4.00 -11.58 -5.04
N ALA A 43 3.38 -12.75 -4.85
CA ALA A 43 2.31 -12.87 -3.86
C ALA A 43 2.81 -12.53 -2.45
N SER A 44 4.04 -12.95 -2.11
CA SER A 44 4.64 -12.62 -0.82
C SER A 44 4.81 -11.11 -0.65
N GLU A 45 5.27 -10.43 -1.70
CA GLU A 45 5.41 -8.98 -1.67
C GLU A 45 4.05 -8.30 -1.53
N ARG A 46 3.03 -8.81 -2.20
CA ARG A 46 1.68 -8.28 -2.08
C ARG A 46 1.17 -8.37 -0.64
N PHE A 47 1.31 -9.53 -0.01
CA PHE A 47 0.88 -9.72 1.38
C PHE A 47 1.63 -8.79 2.33
N MET A 48 2.95 -8.68 2.14
CA MET A 48 3.78 -7.80 2.96
C MET A 48 3.33 -6.35 2.85
N LEU A 49 3.09 -5.89 1.62
CA LEU A 49 2.69 -4.50 1.37
C LEU A 49 1.32 -4.19 1.94
N ILE A 50 0.37 -5.12 1.82
CA ILE A 50 -0.96 -4.94 2.39
C ILE A 50 -0.86 -4.86 3.92
N SER A 51 -0.07 -5.73 4.54
CA SER A 51 0.12 -5.70 5.99
C SER A 51 0.75 -4.39 6.44
N PHE A 52 1.73 -3.91 5.71
CA PHE A 52 2.39 -2.64 6.00
C PHE A 52 1.39 -1.49 5.92
N TYR A 53 0.59 -1.47 4.86
CA TYR A 53 -0.43 -0.45 4.67
C TYR A 53 -1.47 -0.49 5.79
N ASP A 54 -1.93 -1.68 6.16
CA ASP A 54 -2.92 -1.81 7.22
C ASP A 54 -2.39 -1.27 8.54
N ARG A 55 -1.09 -1.47 8.82
CA ARG A 55 -0.47 -0.90 10.02
C ARG A 55 -0.44 0.62 9.97
N LEU A 56 -0.14 1.19 8.82
CA LEU A 56 -0.15 2.65 8.67
C LEU A 56 -1.52 3.22 8.94
N VAL A 57 -2.56 2.59 8.39
CA VAL A 57 -3.94 3.02 8.59
C VAL A 57 -4.32 2.94 10.06
N ALA A 58 -3.99 1.83 10.72
CA ALA A 58 -4.29 1.65 12.13
C ALA A 58 -3.59 2.70 12.99
N ASN A 59 -2.32 2.97 12.71
CA ASN A 59 -1.57 3.97 13.45
C ASN A 59 -2.16 5.37 13.26
N LYS A 60 -2.55 5.72 12.04
CA LYS A 60 -3.14 7.02 11.79
C LYS A 60 -4.49 7.18 12.49
N LYS A 61 -5.32 6.16 12.46
CA LYS A 61 -6.60 6.20 13.17
C LYS A 61 -6.41 6.35 14.67
N PHE A 62 -5.38 5.74 15.21
CA PHE A 62 -5.09 5.81 16.63
C PHE A 62 -4.59 7.21 17.02
N ILE A 63 -3.73 7.81 16.19
CA ILE A 63 -3.12 9.10 16.48
C ILE A 63 -4.10 10.25 16.29
N THR A 64 -5.00 10.15 15.32
CA THR A 64 -5.92 11.24 14.96
C THR A 64 -7.18 11.28 15.81
N LYS A 65 -7.22 10.52 16.82
CA LYS A 65 -8.35 10.48 17.73
C LYS A 65 -8.63 11.80 18.40
#